data_e2aa405bc0e5d543d9b8fa0971a4fbd6
#
_entry.id   e2aa405bc0e5d543d9b8fa0971a4fbd6
#
_cell.length_a   1.000
_cell.length_b   1.000
_cell.length_c   1.000
_cell.angle_alpha   90.00
_cell.angle_beta   90.00
_cell.angle_gamma   90.00
#
_symmetry.space_group_name_H-M   'P 1'
#
loop_
_entity.id
_entity.type
_entity.pdbx_description
1 polymer ?
#
loop_
_entity_poly.entity_id
_entity_poly.type
_entity_poly.pdbx_seq_one_letter_code
_entity_poly.pdbx_strand_id
1 'polypeptide(L)'
;MDPLNLSYLSNPEVVGVNLLEEHSSHHFFIEGKEPIFSLNGEWDFYRSEGWVDELLDYKTLAFRKVNVPNSAEIEVPEDLIYTNVDYPWEGKEKLNPGEINLLHDPVNIYRKKFTL
;
A
#
# COMPACT_ATOMS: atom_id res chain seq x y z
N MET A 1 4.61 -17.83 8.68
CA MET A 1 4.85 -16.69 7.78
C MET A 1 6.02 -15.96 8.37
N ASP A 2 7.15 -15.93 7.69
CA ASP A 2 8.33 -15.22 8.19
C ASP A 2 8.00 -13.75 8.44
N PRO A 3 8.55 -13.13 9.50
CA PRO A 3 8.35 -11.72 9.73
C PRO A 3 8.78 -10.94 8.49
N LEU A 4 7.99 -9.96 8.10
CA LEU A 4 8.28 -9.11 6.95
C LEU A 4 9.69 -8.53 7.11
N ASN A 5 10.60 -8.99 6.27
CA ASN A 5 11.95 -8.44 6.24
C ASN A 5 11.93 -7.17 5.39
N LEU A 6 11.90 -6.01 6.04
CA LEU A 6 11.88 -4.72 5.36
C LEU A 6 13.21 -4.33 4.70
N SER A 7 14.28 -5.09 4.91
CA SER A 7 15.59 -4.77 4.36
C SER A 7 15.59 -4.70 2.81
N TYR A 8 14.64 -5.37 2.15
CA TYR A 8 14.52 -5.30 0.69
C TYR A 8 14.11 -3.91 0.18
N LEU A 9 13.43 -3.09 1.02
CA LEU A 9 13.00 -1.75 0.63
C LEU A 9 14.18 -0.79 0.42
N SER A 10 15.30 -1.01 1.11
CA SER A 10 16.52 -0.22 0.98
C SER A 10 17.59 -0.90 0.13
N ASN A 11 17.31 -2.06 -0.46
CA ASN A 11 18.25 -2.79 -1.29
C ASN A 11 17.93 -2.61 -2.78
N PRO A 12 18.72 -1.83 -3.53
CA PRO A 12 18.46 -1.56 -4.95
C PRO A 12 18.63 -2.79 -5.87
N GLU A 13 19.21 -3.87 -5.39
CA GLU A 13 19.34 -5.13 -6.14
C GLU A 13 18.07 -5.97 -6.10
N VAL A 14 17.14 -5.67 -5.17
CA VAL A 14 15.86 -6.38 -5.06
C VAL A 14 14.81 -5.62 -5.85
N VAL A 15 14.59 -6.02 -7.09
CA VAL A 15 13.62 -5.38 -8.00
C VAL A 15 12.19 -5.91 -7.82
N GLY A 16 11.99 -7.00 -7.12
CA GLY A 16 10.66 -7.55 -6.85
C GLY A 16 10.68 -8.70 -5.86
N VAL A 17 9.58 -8.84 -5.11
CA VAL A 17 9.33 -9.95 -4.19
C VAL A 17 8.01 -10.60 -4.59
N ASN A 18 8.01 -11.91 -4.80
CA ASN A 18 6.83 -12.66 -5.29
C ASN A 18 6.26 -12.13 -6.62
N LEU A 19 7.11 -11.54 -7.44
CA LEU A 19 6.76 -11.05 -8.76
C LEU A 19 6.82 -12.19 -9.76
N LEU A 20 5.78 -12.36 -10.57
CA LEU A 20 5.79 -13.24 -11.72
C LEU A 20 6.60 -12.60 -12.86
N GLU A 21 7.10 -13.43 -13.77
CA GLU A 21 7.72 -12.93 -14.99
C GLU A 21 6.75 -12.03 -15.77
N GLU A 22 7.29 -11.04 -16.45
CA GLU A 22 6.50 -10.13 -17.27
C GLU A 22 5.75 -10.90 -18.36
N HIS A 23 4.46 -10.65 -18.45
CA HIS A 23 3.59 -11.24 -19.46
C HIS A 23 2.60 -10.19 -19.98
N SER A 24 2.22 -10.32 -21.24
CA SER A 24 1.17 -9.47 -21.80
C SER A 24 -0.18 -9.85 -21.21
N SER A 25 -0.98 -8.85 -20.83
CA SER A 25 -2.36 -9.08 -20.38
C SER A 25 -3.23 -9.43 -21.58
N HIS A 26 -3.88 -10.59 -21.52
CA HIS A 26 -4.87 -11.02 -22.50
C HIS A 26 -6.27 -10.87 -21.89
N HIS A 27 -7.15 -10.23 -22.62
CA HIS A 27 -8.58 -10.20 -22.28
C HIS A 27 -9.27 -11.30 -23.10
N PHE A 28 -9.80 -12.30 -22.42
CA PHE A 28 -10.62 -13.32 -23.06
C PHE A 28 -12.09 -12.93 -22.96
N PHE A 29 -12.77 -12.86 -24.09
CA PHE A 29 -14.22 -12.75 -24.12
C PHE A 29 -14.80 -14.15 -24.39
N ILE A 30 -15.50 -14.69 -23.41
CA ILE A 30 -16.30 -15.88 -23.60
C ILE A 30 -17.73 -15.43 -23.82
N GLU A 31 -18.31 -15.78 -24.95
CA GLU A 31 -19.66 -15.39 -25.31
C GLU A 31 -20.67 -15.70 -24.16
N GLY A 32 -21.38 -14.67 -23.72
CA GLY A 32 -22.35 -14.76 -22.62
C GLY A 32 -21.77 -14.78 -21.20
N LYS A 33 -20.44 -14.59 -21.02
CA LYS A 33 -19.80 -14.49 -19.70
C LYS A 33 -18.87 -13.27 -19.66
N GLU A 34 -18.99 -12.51 -18.60
CA GLU A 34 -18.06 -11.42 -18.31
C GLU A 34 -16.83 -11.98 -17.59
N PRO A 35 -15.64 -12.01 -18.22
CA PRO A 35 -14.44 -12.61 -17.62
C PRO A 35 -13.78 -11.71 -16.57
N ILE A 36 -14.40 -10.57 -16.25
CA ILE A 36 -13.84 -9.55 -15.36
C ILE A 36 -14.63 -9.54 -14.05
N PHE A 37 -13.93 -9.80 -12.95
CA PHE A 37 -14.47 -9.62 -11.60
C PHE A 37 -13.99 -8.29 -11.03
N SER A 38 -14.91 -7.34 -10.83
CA SER A 38 -14.55 -6.04 -10.27
C SER A 38 -14.37 -6.13 -8.76
N LEU A 39 -13.23 -5.66 -8.28
CA LEU A 39 -12.93 -5.49 -6.85
C LEU A 39 -13.30 -4.09 -6.33
N ASN A 40 -13.88 -3.23 -7.18
CA ASN A 40 -14.35 -1.91 -6.77
C ASN A 40 -15.41 -1.99 -5.66
N GLY A 41 -15.58 -0.90 -4.94
CA GLY A 41 -16.56 -0.75 -3.87
C GLY A 41 -15.94 -0.69 -2.49
N GLU A 42 -16.65 -1.17 -1.48
CA GLU A 42 -16.25 -1.05 -0.08
C GLU A 42 -15.10 -1.98 0.30
N TRP A 43 -14.06 -1.42 0.96
CA TRP A 43 -12.91 -2.11 1.50
C TRP A 43 -12.69 -1.76 2.97
N ASP A 44 -12.03 -2.63 3.70
CA ASP A 44 -11.46 -2.32 5.00
C ASP A 44 -10.17 -1.52 4.79
N PHE A 45 -10.00 -0.42 5.51
CA PHE A 45 -8.86 0.47 5.43
C PHE A 45 -8.31 0.78 6.81
N TYR A 46 -7.00 0.76 6.93
CA TYR A 46 -6.25 1.18 8.10
C TYR A 46 -5.05 2.01 7.68
N ARG A 47 -4.75 3.07 8.43
CA ARG A 47 -3.58 3.92 8.21
C ARG A 47 -2.78 4.07 9.50
N SER A 48 -1.48 3.99 9.37
CA SER A 48 -0.49 4.34 10.39
C SER A 48 0.36 5.51 9.90
N GLU A 49 0.81 6.38 10.79
CA GLU A 49 1.69 7.52 10.44
C GLU A 49 3.09 7.07 10.03
N GLY A 50 3.48 5.88 10.39
CA GLY A 50 4.73 5.23 10.04
C GLY A 50 4.67 3.74 10.29
N TRP A 51 5.81 3.08 10.16
CA TRP A 51 5.90 1.66 10.47
C TRP A 51 5.85 1.42 11.97
N VAL A 52 4.98 0.51 12.39
CA VAL A 52 4.88 -0.02 13.75
C VAL A 52 4.70 -1.54 13.71
N ASP A 53 5.21 -2.25 14.72
CA ASP A 53 5.20 -3.73 14.75
C ASP A 53 3.78 -4.32 14.76
N GLU A 54 2.79 -3.58 15.25
CA GLU A 54 1.37 -3.97 15.23
C GLU A 54 0.84 -4.21 13.81
N LEU A 55 1.46 -3.61 12.79
CA LEU A 55 1.10 -3.83 11.38
C LEU A 55 1.39 -5.28 10.93
N LEU A 56 2.28 -5.99 11.60
CA LEU A 56 2.57 -7.40 11.35
C LEU A 56 1.36 -8.29 11.68
N ASP A 57 0.55 -7.90 12.65
CA ASP A 57 -0.73 -8.56 12.96
C ASP A 57 -1.92 -7.80 12.37
N TYR A 58 -1.91 -7.64 11.06
CA TYR A 58 -2.95 -6.92 10.31
C TYR A 58 -4.37 -7.42 10.55
N LYS A 59 -4.55 -8.60 11.17
CA LYS A 59 -5.88 -9.18 11.44
C LYS A 59 -6.59 -8.48 12.60
N THR A 60 -5.82 -7.91 13.54
CA THR A 60 -6.33 -7.29 14.77
C THR A 60 -6.49 -5.78 14.64
N LEU A 61 -6.04 -5.18 13.55
CA LEU A 61 -6.13 -3.73 13.33
C LEU A 61 -7.57 -3.23 13.29
N ALA A 62 -7.78 -2.02 13.81
CA ALA A 62 -9.08 -1.35 13.82
C ALA A 62 -9.39 -0.74 12.45
N PHE A 63 -9.86 -1.56 11.51
CA PHE A 63 -10.23 -1.11 10.19
C PHE A 63 -11.49 -0.24 10.17
N ARG A 64 -11.51 0.77 9.30
CA ARG A 64 -12.71 1.49 8.87
C ARG A 64 -13.04 1.17 7.43
N LYS A 65 -14.26 1.51 6.99
CA LYS A 65 -14.70 1.28 5.60
C LYS A 65 -14.38 2.49 4.72
N VAL A 66 -13.87 2.19 3.53
CA VAL A 66 -13.62 3.19 2.47
C VAL A 66 -14.07 2.63 1.12
N ASN A 67 -14.37 3.52 0.18
CA ASN A 67 -14.67 3.12 -1.19
C ASN A 67 -13.37 3.09 -2.02
N VAL A 68 -13.21 2.05 -2.84
CA VAL A 68 -12.10 1.89 -3.79
C VAL A 68 -12.70 1.76 -5.19
N PRO A 69 -12.17 2.43 -6.21
CA PRO A 69 -10.97 3.28 -6.20
C PRO A 69 -11.18 4.63 -5.52
N ASN A 70 -10.20 5.05 -4.74
CA ASN A 70 -10.13 6.37 -4.13
C ASN A 70 -8.66 6.67 -3.75
N SER A 71 -8.33 7.95 -3.54
CA SER A 71 -7.02 8.34 -3.02
C SER A 71 -7.01 8.24 -1.48
N ALA A 72 -5.92 7.71 -0.92
CA ALA A 72 -5.77 7.60 0.52
C ALA A 72 -5.78 8.98 1.21
N GLU A 73 -5.28 10.00 0.53
CA GLU A 73 -5.21 11.38 1.02
C GLU A 73 -6.60 12.02 1.16
N ILE A 74 -7.57 11.60 0.35
CA ILE A 74 -8.98 12.05 0.50
C ILE A 74 -9.60 11.46 1.76
N GLU A 75 -9.17 10.26 2.14
CA GLU A 75 -9.64 9.59 3.35
C GLU A 75 -9.03 10.16 4.63
N VAL A 76 -7.91 10.89 4.52
CA VAL A 76 -7.18 11.53 5.62
C VAL A 76 -6.79 12.95 5.20
N PRO A 77 -7.75 13.89 5.15
CA PRO A 77 -7.52 15.24 4.63
C PRO A 77 -6.42 16.03 5.35
N GLU A 78 -6.13 15.68 6.61
CA GLU A 78 -5.07 16.29 7.41
C GLU A 78 -3.67 16.03 6.85
N ASP A 79 -3.53 14.98 6.03
CA ASP A 79 -2.25 14.57 5.43
C ASP A 79 -2.06 15.12 4.02
N LEU A 80 -2.94 16.01 3.55
CA LEU A 80 -2.75 16.71 2.29
C LEU A 80 -1.54 17.64 2.40
N ILE A 81 -0.37 17.14 2.05
CA ILE A 81 0.87 17.88 2.07
C ILE A 81 1.22 18.28 0.64
N TYR A 82 1.12 19.56 0.35
CA TYR A 82 1.71 20.14 -0.84
C TYR A 82 3.08 20.70 -0.51
N THR A 83 4.13 20.00 -0.92
CA THR A 83 5.50 20.48 -0.81
C THR A 83 6.08 20.64 -2.21
N ASN A 84 6.62 21.81 -2.50
CA ASN A 84 7.19 22.17 -3.81
C ASN A 84 8.71 22.38 -3.76
N VAL A 85 9.29 22.40 -2.57
CA VAL A 85 10.71 22.64 -2.34
C VAL A 85 11.35 21.56 -1.47
N ASP A 86 10.67 21.14 -0.41
CA ASP A 86 11.20 20.23 0.60
C ASP A 86 10.47 18.88 0.57
N TYR A 87 11.13 17.82 1.04
CA TYR A 87 10.48 16.53 1.25
C TYR A 87 9.59 16.56 2.50
N PRO A 88 8.49 15.79 2.55
CA PRO A 88 7.54 15.78 3.69
C PRO A 88 8.18 15.50 5.06
N TRP A 89 9.30 14.82 5.08
CA TRP A 89 10.05 14.45 6.30
C TRP A 89 11.21 15.40 6.62
N GLU A 90 11.48 16.41 5.78
CA GLU A 90 12.58 17.33 5.99
C GLU A 90 12.41 18.10 7.30
N GLY A 91 13.47 18.16 8.09
CA GLY A 91 13.44 18.73 9.44
C GLY A 91 12.87 17.81 10.54
N LYS A 92 12.26 16.66 10.16
CA LYS A 92 11.77 15.66 11.10
C LYS A 92 12.77 14.52 11.31
N GLU A 93 13.41 14.08 10.25
CA GLU A 93 14.35 12.97 10.26
C GLU A 93 15.49 13.21 9.26
N LYS A 94 16.70 12.78 9.64
CA LYS A 94 17.87 12.86 8.77
C LYS A 94 18.13 11.49 8.16
N LEU A 95 17.86 11.34 6.88
CA LEU A 95 18.08 10.11 6.12
C LEU A 95 19.32 10.24 5.23
N ASN A 96 20.08 9.16 5.10
CA ASN A 96 21.12 9.04 4.09
C ASN A 96 20.50 8.56 2.77
N PRO A 97 21.19 8.77 1.63
CA PRO A 97 20.73 8.25 0.35
C PRO A 97 20.52 6.72 0.39
N GLY A 98 19.33 6.25 -0.01
CA GLY A 98 18.94 4.83 0.01
C GLY A 98 18.26 4.37 1.31
N GLU A 99 18.20 5.19 2.35
CA GLU A 99 17.41 4.91 3.55
C GLU A 99 15.94 5.29 3.35
N ILE A 100 15.07 4.54 4.03
CA ILE A 100 13.61 4.77 4.03
C ILE A 100 13.21 5.35 5.36
N ASN A 101 12.35 6.36 5.31
CA ASN A 101 11.71 6.92 6.49
C ASN A 101 10.63 5.96 7.01
N LEU A 102 10.93 5.17 8.03
CA LEU A 102 9.96 4.25 8.63
C LEU A 102 9.06 4.92 9.68
N LEU A 103 9.46 6.08 10.22
CA LEU A 103 8.73 6.76 11.31
C LEU A 103 7.66 7.71 10.78
N HIS A 104 7.91 8.35 9.63
CA HIS A 104 7.05 9.40 9.09
C HIS A 104 6.57 9.13 7.67
N ASP A 105 6.72 7.88 7.19
CA ASP A 105 6.17 7.45 5.91
C ASP A 105 4.89 6.65 6.16
N PRO A 106 3.71 7.20 5.85
CA PRO A 106 2.44 6.59 6.20
C PRO A 106 2.25 5.24 5.53
N VAL A 107 1.78 4.26 6.30
CA VAL A 107 1.45 2.92 5.81
C VAL A 107 -0.06 2.77 5.69
N ASN A 108 -0.53 2.52 4.47
CA ASN A 108 -1.94 2.29 4.17
C ASN A 108 -2.18 0.79 3.94
N ILE A 109 -3.09 0.20 4.70
CA ILE A 109 -3.49 -1.20 4.57
C ILE A 109 -4.92 -1.27 4.07
N TYR A 110 -5.11 -1.92 2.91
CA TYR A 110 -6.41 -2.21 2.33
C TYR A 110 -6.69 -3.70 2.40
N ARG A 111 -7.90 -4.06 2.83
CA ARG A 111 -8.33 -5.46 2.92
C ARG A 111 -9.71 -5.63 2.33
N LYS A 112 -9.88 -6.61 1.45
CA LYS A 112 -11.17 -7.05 0.92
C LYS A 112 -11.27 -8.57 0.92
N LYS A 113 -12.40 -9.09 1.36
CA LYS A 113 -12.77 -10.50 1.19
C LYS A 113 -13.68 -10.64 -0.03
N PHE A 114 -13.39 -11.60 -0.88
CA PHE A 114 -14.21 -11.95 -2.03
C PHE A 114 -14.18 -13.46 -2.26
N THR A 115 -15.16 -13.95 -3.01
CA THR A 115 -15.23 -15.37 -3.43
C THR A 115 -15.23 -15.41 -4.95
N LEU A 116 -14.43 -16.31 -5.51
CA LEU A 116 -14.37 -16.61 -6.94
C LEU A 116 -15.29 -17.76 -7.29
#